data_10eb7a0a00cb6d86b169231584be491c
#
_entry.id   10eb7a0a00cb6d86b169231584be491c
#
_cell.length_a   1.000
_cell.length_b   1.000
_cell.length_c   1.000
_cell.angle_alpha   90.00
_cell.angle_beta   90.00
_cell.angle_gamma   90.00
#
_symmetry.space_group_name_H-M   'P 1'
#
loop_
_entity.id
_entity.type
_entity.pdbx_description
1 polymer ?
#
loop_
_entity_poly.entity_id
_entity_poly.type
_entity_poly.pdbx_seq_one_letter_code
_entity_poly.pdbx_strand_id
1 'polypeptide(L)'
;TVSGSGNTLSGKLYNFNGCKNVVIEGNEYDGGMNAGSSISNMSASDITVTNDAMKVNADSTTAANGTVYYESDNEKVVKVSSTGVVTAAGAGTANVTGYMVVGGRKFPTNAVTFTVSGSDLGNLPSGIELTAADNKENIKVNDTIQYTASLKWNDGETGTEQTNAVTWKVYDAKTGAETDKATITTEGLLTAAKPGSVVVTASTVNGYAASKLVSIWQDGKVIASDITVDHPTSSDKYRASSTVEGGLEQDFTSQGLYQNQTPSNVLVKALPEGTDRTSLTLIFKLTGATPANTWADAGIYLYDDADNYVALEKKHRDGSTSAVALVKEQNRSAVEVPYNNWANVSTNPIWLKLVKEDSTVTAYFSADKSTWTTIGSRTDCGFLSDNFKLAIASQGTTSGSITYSDVTVNDKEVKLVEDAVKATAS
;
A
#
# COMPACT_ATOMS: atom_id res chain seq x y z
N THR A 1 32.89 -18.05 -5.65
CA THR A 1 32.14 -17.97 -4.39
C THR A 1 33.15 -17.96 -3.25
N VAL A 2 33.07 -16.98 -2.38
CA VAL A 2 33.76 -16.96 -1.10
C VAL A 2 32.68 -17.01 -0.03
N SER A 3 32.57 -18.12 0.65
CA SER A 3 31.56 -18.36 1.66
C SER A 3 32.15 -19.12 2.84
N GLY A 4 31.57 -18.94 4.00
CA GLY A 4 31.97 -19.59 5.23
C GLY A 4 32.09 -18.59 6.38
N SER A 5 31.83 -19.02 7.61
CA SER A 5 31.99 -18.20 8.79
C SER A 5 33.43 -18.28 9.31
N GLY A 6 33.95 -17.18 9.84
CA GLY A 6 35.24 -17.11 10.49
C GLY A 6 36.46 -17.00 9.55
N ASN A 7 36.24 -16.64 8.28
CA ASN A 7 37.36 -16.29 7.41
C ASN A 7 37.75 -14.83 7.64
N THR A 8 39.04 -14.61 7.95
CA THR A 8 39.62 -13.28 8.00
C THR A 8 40.28 -12.96 6.69
N LEU A 9 39.84 -11.89 6.04
CA LEU A 9 40.33 -11.48 4.74
C LEU A 9 41.07 -10.15 4.86
N SER A 10 42.36 -10.13 4.50
CA SER A 10 43.21 -8.93 4.53
C SER A 10 43.73 -8.56 3.16
N GLY A 11 43.85 -7.27 2.88
CA GLY A 11 44.43 -6.78 1.63
C GLY A 11 43.45 -6.62 0.46
N LYS A 12 43.98 -6.60 -0.76
CA LYS A 12 43.18 -6.54 -2.00
C LYS A 12 42.60 -7.92 -2.28
N LEU A 13 41.32 -8.04 -2.03
CA LEU A 13 40.73 -9.37 -2.06
C LEU A 13 40.06 -9.74 -3.35
N TYR A 14 39.35 -8.82 -3.95
CA TYR A 14 38.47 -9.12 -5.05
C TYR A 14 38.59 -8.13 -6.19
N ASN A 15 38.73 -8.68 -7.37
CA ASN A 15 38.45 -7.98 -8.62
C ASN A 15 37.18 -8.62 -9.20
N PHE A 16 36.09 -7.90 -9.15
CA PHE A 16 34.79 -8.32 -9.66
C PHE A 16 34.57 -7.93 -11.11
N ASN A 17 35.60 -7.73 -11.89
CA ASN A 17 35.49 -7.34 -13.29
C ASN A 17 34.68 -8.36 -14.09
N GLY A 18 33.52 -8.00 -14.56
CA GLY A 18 32.63 -8.83 -15.36
C GLY A 18 32.08 -10.07 -14.66
N CYS A 19 32.27 -10.23 -13.35
CA CYS A 19 31.76 -11.35 -12.60
C CYS A 19 30.23 -11.26 -12.46
N LYS A 20 29.58 -12.43 -12.42
CA LYS A 20 28.16 -12.56 -12.13
C LYS A 20 27.96 -13.52 -10.95
N ASN A 21 26.90 -13.34 -10.21
CA ASN A 21 26.54 -14.21 -9.08
C ASN A 21 27.65 -14.33 -8.01
N VAL A 22 28.32 -13.23 -7.69
CA VAL A 22 29.30 -13.22 -6.60
C VAL A 22 28.54 -13.13 -5.27
N VAL A 23 28.78 -14.13 -4.42
CA VAL A 23 28.25 -14.17 -3.04
C VAL A 23 29.42 -14.13 -2.09
N ILE A 24 29.41 -13.15 -1.17
CA ILE A 24 30.38 -13.04 -0.07
C ILE A 24 29.55 -12.94 1.21
N GLU A 25 29.62 -13.95 2.04
CA GLU A 25 28.82 -14.03 3.26
C GLU A 25 29.61 -14.73 4.38
N GLY A 26 29.36 -14.33 5.62
CA GLY A 26 29.92 -14.96 6.80
C GLY A 26 31.42 -14.78 6.95
N ASN A 27 32.05 -13.77 6.33
CA ASN A 27 33.48 -13.51 6.37
C ASN A 27 33.75 -12.24 7.20
N GLU A 28 34.85 -12.27 7.96
CA GLU A 28 35.40 -11.08 8.61
C GLU A 28 36.41 -10.41 7.67
N TYR A 29 36.41 -9.09 7.64
CA TYR A 29 37.30 -8.29 6.79
C TYR A 29 38.24 -7.48 7.69
N ASP A 30 39.50 -7.83 7.73
CA ASP A 30 40.51 -7.07 8.45
C ASP A 30 40.75 -5.72 7.76
N GLY A 31 40.32 -4.66 8.44
CA GLY A 31 40.38 -3.31 7.91
C GLY A 31 39.44 -3.05 6.72
N GLY A 32 38.47 -3.92 6.48
CA GLY A 32 37.47 -3.88 5.40
C GLY A 32 38.07 -4.19 4.03
N MET A 33 37.25 -4.32 3.03
CA MET A 33 37.67 -4.57 1.64
C MET A 33 38.53 -3.40 1.17
N ASN A 34 39.75 -3.67 0.69
CA ASN A 34 40.75 -2.68 0.37
C ASN A 34 40.27 -1.71 -0.73
N ALA A 35 40.70 -0.45 -0.61
CA ALA A 35 40.45 0.61 -1.60
C ALA A 35 40.93 0.31 -3.04
N GLY A 36 41.63 -0.79 -3.24
CA GLY A 36 42.00 -1.27 -4.57
C GLY A 36 41.10 -2.35 -5.14
N SER A 37 40.09 -2.81 -4.40
CA SER A 37 39.08 -3.71 -4.95
C SER A 37 38.07 -2.89 -5.75
N SER A 38 37.78 -3.30 -6.97
CA SER A 38 36.87 -2.60 -7.86
C SER A 38 35.77 -3.52 -8.35
N ILE A 39 34.60 -2.95 -8.50
CA ILE A 39 33.50 -3.57 -9.22
C ILE A 39 33.49 -2.91 -10.59
N SER A 40 33.81 -3.66 -11.63
CA SER A 40 33.84 -3.14 -12.99
C SER A 40 33.04 -4.05 -13.93
N ASN A 41 32.43 -3.45 -14.96
CA ASN A 41 31.57 -4.15 -15.92
C ASN A 41 30.38 -4.91 -15.26
N MET A 42 29.89 -4.37 -14.15
CA MET A 42 28.73 -4.87 -13.43
C MET A 42 27.75 -3.72 -13.25
N SER A 43 26.46 -4.01 -13.35
CA SER A 43 25.42 -3.05 -12.99
C SER A 43 25.18 -3.06 -11.48
N ALA A 44 24.62 -1.99 -10.96
CA ALA A 44 24.19 -1.92 -9.55
C ALA A 44 23.20 -3.02 -9.16
N SER A 45 22.43 -3.48 -10.13
CA SER A 45 21.46 -4.58 -9.97
C SER A 45 22.12 -5.96 -9.83
N ASP A 46 23.42 -6.09 -10.17
CA ASP A 46 24.15 -7.35 -10.06
C ASP A 46 24.66 -7.64 -8.64
N ILE A 47 24.52 -6.67 -7.73
CA ILE A 47 25.13 -6.77 -6.39
C ILE A 47 24.05 -6.59 -5.32
N THR A 48 23.91 -7.58 -4.46
CA THR A 48 23.06 -7.53 -3.27
C THR A 48 23.91 -7.67 -2.01
N VAL A 49 23.77 -6.76 -1.07
CA VAL A 49 24.41 -6.82 0.25
C VAL A 49 23.35 -7.11 1.31
N THR A 50 23.51 -8.19 2.06
CA THR A 50 22.67 -8.55 3.20
C THR A 50 23.55 -8.95 4.37
N ASN A 51 23.41 -8.29 5.53
CA ASN A 51 24.04 -8.69 6.79
C ASN A 51 25.50 -9.16 6.63
N ASP A 52 26.37 -8.29 6.15
CA ASP A 52 27.78 -8.57 5.89
C ASP A 52 28.05 -9.51 4.69
N ALA A 53 27.03 -9.91 3.97
CA ALA A 53 27.15 -10.68 2.74
C ALA A 53 26.94 -9.80 1.51
N MET A 54 27.78 -9.95 0.50
CA MET A 54 27.58 -9.35 -0.80
C MET A 54 27.11 -10.42 -1.79
N LYS A 55 25.90 -10.27 -2.31
CA LYS A 55 25.29 -11.18 -3.26
C LYS A 55 25.13 -10.53 -4.61
N VAL A 56 25.71 -11.12 -5.62
CA VAL A 56 25.55 -10.72 -7.01
C VAL A 56 24.50 -11.59 -7.66
N ASN A 57 23.44 -11.00 -8.17
CA ASN A 57 22.40 -11.70 -8.91
C ASN A 57 22.58 -11.52 -10.41
N ALA A 58 22.43 -12.61 -11.16
CA ALA A 58 22.41 -12.58 -12.61
C ALA A 58 21.11 -11.97 -13.17
N ASP A 59 20.04 -12.03 -12.37
CA ASP A 59 18.74 -11.49 -12.74
C ASP A 59 18.53 -10.19 -11.98
N SER A 60 18.62 -9.08 -12.69
CA SER A 60 18.58 -7.70 -12.24
C SER A 60 17.31 -7.26 -11.49
N THR A 61 16.44 -8.17 -11.10
CA THR A 61 15.13 -7.82 -10.51
C THR A 61 15.12 -7.70 -9.00
N THR A 62 16.20 -8.04 -8.30
CA THR A 62 16.24 -7.96 -6.83
C THR A 62 17.59 -7.46 -6.32
N ALA A 63 17.92 -6.21 -6.59
CA ALA A 63 18.91 -5.49 -5.80
C ALA A 63 18.26 -5.11 -4.44
N ALA A 64 17.88 -6.11 -3.66
CA ALA A 64 17.07 -5.86 -2.49
C ALA A 64 17.83 -5.19 -1.34
N ASN A 65 19.17 -5.19 -1.29
CA ASN A 65 19.90 -4.78 -0.10
C ASN A 65 21.19 -3.99 -0.33
N GLY A 66 21.53 -3.61 -1.54
CA GLY A 66 22.68 -2.75 -1.81
C GLY A 66 22.27 -1.37 -2.28
N THR A 67 22.58 -0.32 -1.52
CA THR A 67 22.42 1.04 -2.00
C THR A 67 23.64 1.39 -2.84
N VAL A 68 23.38 1.77 -4.11
CA VAL A 68 24.43 2.33 -4.96
C VAL A 68 24.42 3.83 -4.80
N TYR A 69 25.59 4.37 -4.56
CA TYR A 69 25.86 5.79 -4.48
C TYR A 69 26.64 6.23 -5.71
N TYR A 70 26.53 7.48 -6.06
CA TYR A 70 27.21 8.04 -7.21
C TYR A 70 28.00 9.29 -6.80
N GLU A 71 29.19 9.46 -7.39
CA GLU A 71 30.04 10.62 -7.18
C GLU A 71 30.55 11.15 -8.53
N SER A 72 30.61 12.46 -8.65
CA SER A 72 31.34 13.15 -9.71
C SER A 72 32.68 13.63 -9.16
N ASP A 73 33.76 13.44 -9.92
CA ASP A 73 35.08 14.01 -9.59
C ASP A 73 35.16 15.50 -9.83
N ASN A 74 34.17 16.07 -10.55
CA ASN A 74 34.09 17.50 -10.82
C ASN A 74 32.62 17.96 -10.93
N GLU A 75 32.04 18.32 -9.80
CA GLU A 75 30.65 18.78 -9.74
C GLU A 75 30.43 20.15 -10.40
N LYS A 76 31.48 20.89 -10.72
CA LYS A 76 31.38 22.12 -11.55
C LYS A 76 31.11 21.83 -13.01
N VAL A 77 31.38 20.61 -13.45
CA VAL A 77 31.15 20.16 -14.82
C VAL A 77 29.92 19.24 -14.89
N VAL A 78 29.84 18.26 -14.00
CA VAL A 78 28.75 17.29 -13.95
C VAL A 78 28.37 17.03 -12.50
N LYS A 79 27.09 17.15 -12.18
CA LYS A 79 26.51 16.69 -10.94
C LYS A 79 25.79 15.36 -11.15
N VAL A 80 25.76 14.54 -10.12
CA VAL A 80 25.05 13.27 -10.12
C VAL A 80 24.18 13.16 -8.89
N SER A 81 22.92 12.77 -9.08
CA SER A 81 21.98 12.52 -7.98
C SER A 81 22.27 11.19 -7.29
N SER A 82 21.70 10.99 -6.10
CA SER A 82 21.73 9.70 -5.39
C SER A 82 21.13 8.54 -6.18
N THR A 83 20.31 8.82 -7.19
CA THR A 83 19.69 7.83 -8.08
C THR A 83 20.45 7.62 -9.39
N GLY A 84 21.62 8.27 -9.56
CA GLY A 84 22.44 8.14 -10.75
C GLY A 84 22.04 9.05 -11.92
N VAL A 85 21.16 10.03 -11.71
CA VAL A 85 20.83 11.03 -12.74
C VAL A 85 21.96 12.01 -12.87
N VAL A 86 22.55 12.09 -14.05
CA VAL A 86 23.69 12.96 -14.38
C VAL A 86 23.19 14.24 -15.02
N THR A 87 23.68 15.38 -14.51
CA THR A 87 23.29 16.72 -14.95
C THR A 87 24.51 17.55 -15.27
N ALA A 88 24.52 18.20 -16.45
CA ALA A 88 25.53 19.16 -16.82
C ALA A 88 25.46 20.40 -15.91
N ALA A 89 26.60 20.83 -15.39
CA ALA A 89 26.73 21.99 -14.52
C ALA A 89 27.63 23.08 -15.10
N GLY A 90 28.59 22.71 -15.97
CA GLY A 90 29.48 23.61 -16.63
C GLY A 90 30.25 22.92 -17.76
N ALA A 91 30.87 23.68 -18.65
CA ALA A 91 31.69 23.12 -19.71
C ALA A 91 32.99 22.50 -19.18
N GLY A 92 33.38 21.34 -19.72
CA GLY A 92 34.56 20.60 -19.29
C GLY A 92 34.36 19.10 -19.32
N THR A 93 35.22 18.38 -18.62
CA THR A 93 35.17 16.94 -18.49
C THR A 93 35.10 16.53 -17.02
N ALA A 94 34.22 15.60 -16.71
CA ALA A 94 34.10 15.01 -15.39
C ALA A 94 33.85 13.48 -15.48
N ASN A 95 34.29 12.76 -14.49
CA ASN A 95 34.01 11.32 -14.35
C ASN A 95 32.97 11.10 -13.28
N VAL A 96 31.96 10.30 -13.59
CA VAL A 96 30.97 9.82 -12.63
C VAL A 96 31.26 8.38 -12.31
N THR A 97 31.38 8.05 -11.03
CA THR A 97 31.63 6.73 -10.52
C THR A 97 30.48 6.30 -9.63
N GLY A 98 29.90 5.12 -9.88
CA GLY A 98 29.01 4.44 -8.95
C GLY A 98 29.82 3.67 -7.91
N TYR A 99 29.33 3.56 -6.69
CA TYR A 99 29.96 2.72 -5.67
C TYR A 99 28.93 2.18 -4.69
N MET A 100 29.29 1.04 -4.07
CA MET A 100 28.57 0.49 -2.94
C MET A 100 29.43 0.62 -1.68
N VAL A 101 28.77 0.74 -0.52
CA VAL A 101 29.44 0.74 0.77
C VAL A 101 29.16 -0.60 1.47
N VAL A 102 30.24 -1.33 1.78
CA VAL A 102 30.17 -2.58 2.52
C VAL A 102 31.18 -2.52 3.65
N GLY A 103 30.76 -2.78 4.88
CA GLY A 103 31.64 -2.70 6.03
C GLY A 103 32.33 -1.33 6.21
N GLY A 104 31.66 -0.23 5.81
CA GLY A 104 32.22 1.12 5.84
C GLY A 104 33.16 1.48 4.70
N ARG A 105 33.36 0.62 3.70
CA ARG A 105 34.23 0.87 2.54
C ARG A 105 33.49 0.97 1.23
N LYS A 106 34.00 1.83 0.34
CA LYS A 106 33.48 2.05 -0.99
C LYS A 106 34.04 1.05 -1.99
N PHE A 107 33.15 0.45 -2.78
CA PHE A 107 33.45 -0.43 -3.92
C PHE A 107 33.03 0.28 -5.19
N PRO A 108 33.95 0.96 -5.90
CA PRO A 108 33.61 1.70 -7.08
C PRO A 108 33.39 0.82 -8.31
N THR A 109 32.50 1.25 -9.19
CA THR A 109 32.39 0.79 -10.58
C THR A 109 33.52 1.40 -11.43
N ASN A 110 33.55 1.10 -12.73
CA ASN A 110 34.33 1.95 -13.65
C ASN A 110 33.75 3.36 -13.67
N ALA A 111 34.61 4.34 -13.83
CA ALA A 111 34.19 5.69 -14.08
C ALA A 111 33.63 5.82 -15.50
N VAL A 112 32.57 6.61 -15.62
CA VAL A 112 32.02 7.04 -16.91
C VAL A 112 32.40 8.50 -17.12
N THR A 113 33.11 8.76 -18.20
CA THR A 113 33.55 10.12 -18.54
C THR A 113 32.46 10.87 -19.27
N PHE A 114 32.11 12.04 -18.78
CA PHE A 114 31.17 12.96 -19.38
C PHE A 114 31.94 14.18 -19.87
N THR A 115 31.75 14.54 -21.12
CA THR A 115 32.26 15.79 -21.69
C THR A 115 31.08 16.73 -21.94
N VAL A 116 31.08 17.86 -21.27
CA VAL A 116 30.09 18.92 -21.44
C VAL A 116 30.67 20.00 -22.32
N SER A 117 30.06 20.22 -23.48
CA SER A 117 30.49 21.25 -24.44
C SER A 117 29.44 22.35 -24.52
N GLY A 118 29.92 23.60 -24.64
CA GLY A 118 29.07 24.78 -24.79
C GLY A 118 29.24 25.79 -23.66
N SER A 119 29.12 27.06 -24.00
CA SER A 119 29.20 28.18 -23.05
C SER A 119 27.82 28.58 -22.48
N ASP A 120 26.75 27.97 -22.98
CA ASP A 120 25.39 28.41 -22.70
C ASP A 120 24.55 27.23 -22.23
N LEU A 121 24.88 26.73 -21.03
CA LEU A 121 24.14 25.65 -20.41
C LEU A 121 22.80 26.11 -19.85
N GLY A 122 22.45 27.40 -19.97
CA GLY A 122 21.31 27.99 -19.29
C GLY A 122 21.43 27.86 -17.77
N ASN A 123 20.64 28.56 -17.02
CA ASN A 123 20.56 28.41 -15.58
C ASN A 123 19.88 27.06 -15.26
N LEU A 124 20.65 26.09 -14.79
CA LEU A 124 20.15 24.80 -14.34
C LEU A 124 20.01 24.81 -12.82
N PRO A 125 18.91 24.28 -12.29
CA PRO A 125 18.79 24.11 -10.85
C PRO A 125 19.94 23.26 -10.29
N SER A 126 20.58 23.75 -9.24
CA SER A 126 21.63 23.04 -8.50
C SER A 126 21.15 22.50 -7.15
N GLY A 127 19.90 22.75 -6.82
CA GLY A 127 19.24 22.26 -5.61
C GLY A 127 17.81 22.78 -5.55
N ILE A 128 17.06 22.24 -4.62
CA ILE A 128 15.67 22.61 -4.35
C ILE A 128 15.46 22.62 -2.83
N GLU A 129 14.73 23.60 -2.35
CA GLU A 129 14.28 23.70 -0.97
C GLU A 129 12.75 23.80 -0.95
N LEU A 130 12.11 23.07 -0.05
CA LEU A 130 10.66 23.01 0.08
C LEU A 130 10.24 23.66 1.39
N THR A 131 9.38 24.66 1.30
CA THR A 131 8.78 25.34 2.45
C THR A 131 7.25 25.22 2.43
N ALA A 132 6.65 25.04 3.58
CA ALA A 132 5.21 25.08 3.76
C ALA A 132 4.81 26.45 4.29
N ALA A 133 3.67 26.98 3.85
CA ALA A 133 3.09 28.19 4.45
C ALA A 133 2.90 27.97 5.96
N ASP A 134 3.29 28.97 6.75
CA ASP A 134 3.25 28.95 8.22
C ASP A 134 4.04 27.79 8.86
N ASN A 135 4.96 27.17 8.12
CA ASN A 135 5.69 25.96 8.53
C ASN A 135 4.78 24.81 9.03
N LYS A 136 3.59 24.70 8.45
CA LYS A 136 2.61 23.67 8.82
C LYS A 136 3.11 22.28 8.48
N GLU A 137 3.10 21.40 9.46
CA GLU A 137 3.40 19.96 9.33
C GLU A 137 2.17 19.09 9.63
N ASN A 138 1.10 19.73 10.11
CA ASN A 138 -0.14 19.07 10.51
C ASN A 138 -1.34 19.82 9.95
N ILE A 139 -2.27 19.11 9.32
CA ILE A 139 -3.53 19.69 8.81
C ILE A 139 -4.69 18.75 9.05
N LYS A 140 -5.89 19.30 9.07
CA LYS A 140 -7.12 18.54 9.15
C LYS A 140 -7.58 18.11 7.76
N VAL A 141 -8.30 17.01 7.68
CA VAL A 141 -9.00 16.60 6.44
C VAL A 141 -9.86 17.77 5.93
N ASN A 142 -9.79 18.03 4.65
CA ASN A 142 -10.35 19.16 3.89
C ASN A 142 -9.59 20.50 4.04
N ASP A 143 -8.55 20.57 4.87
CA ASP A 143 -7.67 21.74 4.91
C ASP A 143 -6.62 21.68 3.78
N THR A 144 -5.98 22.82 3.56
CA THR A 144 -4.93 22.96 2.55
C THR A 144 -3.62 23.50 3.14
N ILE A 145 -2.52 23.17 2.49
CA ILE A 145 -1.20 23.81 2.71
C ILE A 145 -0.67 24.27 1.37
N GLN A 146 -0.27 25.54 1.28
CA GLN A 146 0.51 26.02 0.15
C GLN A 146 1.99 25.70 0.37
N TYR A 147 2.58 24.96 -0.54
CA TYR A 147 4.01 24.73 -0.61
C TYR A 147 4.66 25.65 -1.64
N THR A 148 5.87 26.07 -1.32
CA THR A 148 6.75 26.82 -2.22
C THR A 148 8.04 26.05 -2.40
N ALA A 149 8.42 25.81 -3.64
CA ALA A 149 9.71 25.21 -4.00
C ALA A 149 10.66 26.32 -4.42
N SER A 150 11.72 26.54 -3.65
CA SER A 150 12.79 27.49 -3.97
C SER A 150 13.95 26.76 -4.63
N LEU A 151 14.29 27.15 -5.85
CA LEU A 151 15.40 26.56 -6.58
C LEU A 151 16.70 27.30 -6.27
N LYS A 152 17.77 26.54 -6.09
CA LYS A 152 19.14 27.06 -6.09
C LYS A 152 19.69 26.86 -7.48
N TRP A 153 20.34 27.88 -8.01
CA TRP A 153 20.91 27.87 -9.37
C TRP A 153 22.42 27.69 -9.33
N ASN A 154 23.01 27.28 -10.45
CA ASN A 154 24.44 27.04 -10.54
C ASN A 154 25.31 28.30 -10.33
N ASP A 155 24.76 29.46 -10.55
CA ASP A 155 25.41 30.77 -10.34
C ASP A 155 25.39 31.24 -8.89
N GLY A 156 24.74 30.46 -7.98
CA GLY A 156 24.63 30.80 -6.57
C GLY A 156 23.40 31.65 -6.23
N GLU A 157 22.64 32.06 -7.22
CA GLU A 157 21.38 32.77 -7.01
C GLU A 157 20.31 31.84 -6.46
N THR A 158 19.45 32.36 -5.60
CA THR A 158 18.26 31.67 -5.09
C THR A 158 17.02 32.39 -5.62
N GLY A 159 16.21 31.69 -6.37
CA GLY A 159 14.96 32.23 -6.92
C GLY A 159 13.74 31.51 -6.36
N THR A 160 12.73 32.30 -5.98
CA THR A 160 11.42 31.77 -5.54
C THR A 160 10.43 31.58 -6.68
N GLU A 161 10.83 31.93 -7.91
CA GLU A 161 9.86 32.18 -8.98
C GLU A 161 9.40 30.97 -9.79
N GLN A 162 9.71 29.74 -9.38
CA GLN A 162 9.42 28.61 -10.27
C GLN A 162 8.75 27.41 -9.58
N THR A 163 7.64 27.63 -8.91
CA THR A 163 6.76 26.52 -8.52
C THR A 163 6.33 25.67 -9.72
N ASN A 164 6.26 26.29 -10.92
CA ASN A 164 5.91 25.60 -12.18
C ASN A 164 7.06 24.82 -12.83
N ALA A 165 8.29 24.99 -12.35
CA ALA A 165 9.47 24.25 -12.86
C ALA A 165 9.71 22.94 -12.10
N VAL A 166 8.84 22.59 -11.19
CA VAL A 166 8.93 21.36 -10.38
C VAL A 166 7.74 20.44 -10.63
N THR A 167 8.01 19.15 -10.52
CA THR A 167 6.95 18.12 -10.49
C THR A 167 6.61 17.82 -9.05
N TRP A 168 5.34 17.94 -8.73
CA TRP A 168 4.82 17.65 -7.41
C TRP A 168 4.23 16.25 -7.34
N LYS A 169 4.50 15.54 -6.24
CA LYS A 169 3.90 14.24 -5.93
C LYS A 169 3.62 14.09 -4.45
N VAL A 170 2.65 13.25 -4.12
CA VAL A 170 2.31 12.89 -2.75
C VAL A 170 2.37 11.38 -2.60
N TYR A 171 3.07 10.93 -1.57
CA TYR A 171 3.23 9.52 -1.26
C TYR A 171 2.72 9.21 0.14
N ASP A 172 2.24 8.01 0.34
CA ASP A 172 1.95 7.49 1.66
C ASP A 172 3.26 7.34 2.45
N ALA A 173 3.33 7.93 3.64
CA ALA A 173 4.56 7.93 4.44
C ALA A 173 4.96 6.53 4.94
N LYS A 174 4.01 5.59 5.05
CA LYS A 174 4.26 4.23 5.52
C LYS A 174 4.72 3.30 4.40
N THR A 175 4.11 3.42 3.23
CA THR A 175 4.34 2.49 2.11
C THR A 175 5.27 3.04 1.02
N GLY A 176 5.44 4.37 0.96
CA GLY A 176 6.18 5.03 -0.11
C GLY A 176 5.48 5.02 -1.47
N ALA A 177 4.27 4.48 -1.57
CA ALA A 177 3.46 4.47 -2.79
C ALA A 177 2.68 5.77 -2.96
N GLU A 178 2.26 6.07 -4.19
CA GLU A 178 1.29 7.14 -4.44
C GLU A 178 0.01 6.90 -3.62
N THR A 179 -0.61 7.97 -3.13
CA THR A 179 -1.71 7.87 -2.17
C THR A 179 -2.87 8.77 -2.55
N ASP A 180 -4.06 8.41 -2.11
CA ASP A 180 -5.28 9.22 -2.20
C ASP A 180 -5.59 10.00 -0.89
N LYS A 181 -4.67 9.95 0.10
CA LYS A 181 -4.83 10.70 1.36
C LYS A 181 -4.73 12.21 1.18
N ALA A 182 -4.05 12.65 0.15
CA ALA A 182 -3.99 14.05 -0.24
C ALA A 182 -3.73 14.17 -1.75
N THR A 183 -4.08 15.32 -2.29
CA THR A 183 -3.75 15.72 -3.66
C THR A 183 -2.91 16.99 -3.62
N ILE A 184 -2.08 17.19 -4.64
CA ILE A 184 -1.30 18.43 -4.78
C ILE A 184 -1.43 18.96 -6.20
N THR A 185 -1.60 20.28 -6.32
CA THR A 185 -1.68 20.93 -7.63
C THR A 185 -0.28 21.22 -8.20
N THR A 186 -0.23 21.60 -9.45
CA THR A 186 1.02 22.05 -10.11
C THR A 186 1.60 23.31 -9.48
N GLU A 187 0.78 24.10 -8.78
CA GLU A 187 1.18 25.30 -8.04
C GLU A 187 1.60 25.00 -6.59
N GLY A 188 1.63 23.71 -6.19
CA GLY A 188 2.06 23.30 -4.86
C GLY A 188 0.98 23.41 -3.78
N LEU A 189 -0.31 23.53 -4.13
CA LEU A 189 -1.40 23.52 -3.16
C LEU A 189 -1.77 22.06 -2.81
N LEU A 190 -1.41 21.64 -1.60
CA LEU A 190 -1.83 20.36 -1.02
C LEU A 190 -3.23 20.48 -0.45
N THR A 191 -4.09 19.51 -0.76
CA THR A 191 -5.42 19.34 -0.15
C THR A 191 -5.50 17.99 0.54
N ALA A 192 -5.80 17.98 1.81
CA ALA A 192 -5.95 16.77 2.61
C ALA A 192 -7.31 16.11 2.35
N ALA A 193 -7.33 14.82 2.00
CA ALA A 193 -8.55 14.07 1.69
C ALA A 193 -8.89 13.01 2.75
N LYS A 194 -7.88 12.33 3.31
CA LYS A 194 -8.06 11.27 4.31
C LYS A 194 -6.99 11.37 5.39
N PRO A 195 -7.29 10.91 6.63
CA PRO A 195 -6.30 10.92 7.71
C PRO A 195 -5.14 9.97 7.44
N GLY A 196 -3.98 10.28 8.00
CA GLY A 196 -2.74 9.55 7.90
C GLY A 196 -1.55 10.46 7.62
N SER A 197 -0.37 9.89 7.47
CA SER A 197 0.83 10.66 7.16
C SER A 197 1.19 10.52 5.69
N VAL A 198 1.53 11.62 5.06
CA VAL A 198 1.95 11.69 3.67
C VAL A 198 3.29 12.42 3.53
N VAL A 199 4.03 12.09 2.48
CA VAL A 199 5.25 12.80 2.10
C VAL A 199 4.96 13.58 0.83
N VAL A 200 5.04 14.91 0.93
CA VAL A 200 4.98 15.82 -0.22
C VAL A 200 6.38 15.95 -0.81
N THR A 201 6.51 15.73 -2.08
CA THR A 201 7.80 15.81 -2.80
C THR A 201 7.69 16.78 -3.97
N ALA A 202 8.65 17.68 -4.08
CA ALA A 202 8.88 18.51 -5.25
C ALA A 202 10.18 18.08 -5.91
N SER A 203 10.18 17.86 -7.21
CA SER A 203 11.37 17.45 -7.97
C SER A 203 11.57 18.30 -9.21
N THR A 204 12.82 18.61 -9.51
CA THR A 204 13.22 19.34 -10.74
C THR A 204 13.38 18.37 -11.90
N VAL A 205 13.36 18.89 -13.13
CA VAL A 205 13.56 18.10 -14.36
C VAL A 205 14.93 17.40 -14.38
N ASN A 206 15.90 17.93 -13.68
CA ASN A 206 17.27 17.38 -13.58
C ASN A 206 17.51 16.56 -12.31
N GLY A 207 16.43 16.13 -11.62
CA GLY A 207 16.47 15.10 -10.59
C GLY A 207 16.73 15.58 -9.16
N TYR A 208 16.89 16.88 -8.89
CA TYR A 208 16.88 17.36 -7.51
C TYR A 208 15.48 17.23 -6.91
N ALA A 209 15.40 16.80 -5.67
CA ALA A 209 14.13 16.67 -4.97
C ALA A 209 14.24 17.13 -3.52
N ALA A 210 13.15 17.67 -3.01
CA ALA A 210 12.96 17.97 -1.61
C ALA A 210 11.61 17.43 -1.16
N SER A 211 11.54 16.98 0.10
CA SER A 211 10.33 16.36 0.64
C SER A 211 10.00 16.91 2.02
N LYS A 212 8.71 16.92 2.32
CA LYS A 212 8.17 17.25 3.64
C LYS A 212 7.15 16.21 4.09
N LEU A 213 7.26 15.80 5.35
CA LEU A 213 6.26 14.94 6.00
C LEU A 213 5.09 15.81 6.47
N VAL A 214 3.87 15.34 6.24
CA VAL A 214 2.63 15.99 6.69
C VAL A 214 1.76 14.97 7.39
N SER A 215 1.29 15.30 8.60
CA SER A 215 0.29 14.52 9.30
C SER A 215 -1.10 15.10 9.02
N ILE A 216 -1.97 14.27 8.46
CA ILE A 216 -3.36 14.61 8.20
C ILE A 216 -4.20 13.95 9.28
N TRP A 217 -4.99 14.74 10.00
CA TRP A 217 -5.80 14.26 11.09
C TRP A 217 -7.28 14.55 10.86
N GLN A 218 -8.13 13.81 11.54
CA GLN A 218 -9.57 13.95 11.52
C GLN A 218 -10.10 13.59 12.90
N ASP A 219 -11.18 14.24 13.33
CA ASP A 219 -11.89 13.86 14.55
C ASP A 219 -12.75 12.61 14.29
N GLY A 220 -12.88 11.77 15.31
CA GLY A 220 -13.76 10.60 15.25
C GLY A 220 -13.08 9.33 14.75
N LYS A 221 -13.85 8.49 14.07
CA LYS A 221 -13.41 7.20 13.54
C LYS A 221 -13.18 7.27 12.03
N VAL A 222 -12.25 6.44 11.56
CA VAL A 222 -11.97 6.23 10.13
C VAL A 222 -11.94 4.73 9.85
N ILE A 223 -12.00 4.37 8.57
CA ILE A 223 -11.82 2.97 8.15
C ILE A 223 -10.45 2.48 8.62
N ALA A 224 -10.39 1.25 9.12
CA ALA A 224 -9.15 0.67 9.59
C ALA A 224 -8.12 0.61 8.45
N SER A 225 -6.89 1.03 8.74
CA SER A 225 -5.82 1.23 7.75
C SER A 225 -5.34 -0.05 7.07
N ASP A 226 -5.67 -1.22 7.63
CA ASP A 226 -5.36 -2.55 7.10
C ASP A 226 -6.50 -3.13 6.22
N ILE A 227 -7.56 -2.36 5.96
CA ILE A 227 -8.56 -2.70 4.95
C ILE A 227 -8.06 -2.26 3.58
N THR A 228 -8.04 -3.19 2.64
CA THR A 228 -7.76 -2.94 1.22
C THR A 228 -9.06 -2.99 0.43
N VAL A 229 -9.08 -2.38 -0.75
CA VAL A 229 -10.27 -2.38 -1.61
C VAL A 229 -9.94 -3.16 -2.87
N ASP A 230 -10.69 -4.24 -3.09
CA ASP A 230 -10.68 -4.97 -4.34
C ASP A 230 -11.72 -4.34 -5.29
N HIS A 231 -11.37 -4.19 -6.55
CA HIS A 231 -12.18 -3.50 -7.58
C HIS A 231 -12.65 -2.09 -7.14
N PRO A 232 -11.73 -1.16 -6.83
CA PRO A 232 -12.08 0.16 -6.36
C PRO A 232 -12.75 0.97 -7.48
N THR A 233 -13.91 1.55 -7.20
CA THR A 233 -14.60 2.45 -8.13
C THR A 233 -14.76 3.86 -7.56
N SER A 234 -15.03 3.99 -6.26
CA SER A 234 -15.17 5.26 -5.58
C SER A 234 -14.99 5.12 -4.08
N SER A 235 -14.13 5.96 -3.50
CA SER A 235 -13.81 5.93 -2.08
C SER A 235 -14.84 6.61 -1.17
N ASP A 236 -15.82 7.30 -1.74
CA ASP A 236 -16.94 7.93 -0.99
C ASP A 236 -18.03 6.92 -0.62
N LYS A 237 -17.95 5.68 -1.11
CA LYS A 237 -18.93 4.61 -0.92
C LYS A 237 -18.81 3.86 0.39
N TYR A 238 -17.78 4.13 1.17
CA TYR A 238 -17.57 3.46 2.47
C TYR A 238 -16.92 4.42 3.47
N ARG A 239 -17.33 4.36 4.74
CA ARG A 239 -16.90 5.29 5.79
C ARG A 239 -17.11 4.70 7.19
N ALA A 240 -16.47 5.29 8.18
CA ALA A 240 -16.87 5.03 9.56
C ALA A 240 -18.31 5.51 9.79
N SER A 241 -19.12 4.69 10.42
CA SER A 241 -20.51 5.03 10.72
C SER A 241 -20.59 6.18 11.74
N SER A 242 -21.45 7.14 11.47
CA SER A 242 -21.76 8.22 12.43
C SER A 242 -22.83 7.82 13.45
N THR A 243 -23.51 6.71 13.25
CA THR A 243 -24.66 6.27 14.05
C THR A 243 -24.44 4.97 14.80
N VAL A 244 -23.47 4.16 14.39
CA VAL A 244 -23.10 2.88 15.03
C VAL A 244 -21.66 2.95 15.44
N GLU A 245 -21.38 2.93 16.73
CA GLU A 245 -20.02 2.95 17.26
C GLU A 245 -19.24 1.73 16.77
N GLY A 246 -18.00 1.96 16.32
CA GLY A 246 -17.16 0.90 15.75
C GLY A 246 -17.64 0.35 14.40
N GLY A 247 -18.72 0.90 13.84
CA GLY A 247 -19.33 0.44 12.60
C GLY A 247 -18.68 1.00 11.35
N LEU A 248 -18.61 0.18 10.31
CA LEU A 248 -18.28 0.55 8.95
C LEU A 248 -19.58 0.64 8.15
N GLU A 249 -19.86 1.80 7.61
CA GLU A 249 -21.01 2.04 6.74
C GLU A 249 -20.58 1.97 5.28
N GLN A 250 -21.29 1.18 4.48
CA GLN A 250 -21.04 1.04 3.05
C GLN A 250 -22.33 1.32 2.26
N ASP A 251 -22.22 2.22 1.28
CA ASP A 251 -23.28 2.45 0.30
C ASP A 251 -23.38 1.25 -0.66
N PHE A 252 -24.59 0.96 -1.08
CA PHE A 252 -24.80 -0.06 -2.09
C PHE A 252 -24.22 0.38 -3.44
N THR A 253 -23.70 -0.58 -4.21
CA THR A 253 -23.18 -0.38 -5.57
C THR A 253 -23.98 -1.24 -6.56
N SER A 254 -24.06 -0.81 -7.81
CA SER A 254 -24.83 -1.54 -8.84
C SER A 254 -24.20 -2.87 -9.25
N GLN A 255 -22.89 -3.01 -9.07
CA GLN A 255 -22.13 -4.18 -9.50
C GLN A 255 -21.89 -5.11 -8.30
N GLY A 256 -22.38 -6.33 -8.40
CA GLY A 256 -22.30 -7.33 -7.35
C GLY A 256 -21.26 -8.42 -7.61
N LEU A 257 -20.96 -9.19 -6.56
CA LEU A 257 -20.05 -10.34 -6.64
C LEU A 257 -20.71 -11.55 -7.33
N TYR A 258 -22.00 -11.75 -7.13
CA TYR A 258 -22.71 -12.94 -7.61
C TYR A 258 -22.53 -13.15 -9.12
N GLN A 259 -21.77 -14.18 -9.50
CA GLN A 259 -21.45 -14.56 -10.87
C GLN A 259 -20.85 -13.42 -11.74
N ASN A 260 -20.21 -12.43 -11.09
CA ASN A 260 -19.69 -11.24 -11.74
C ASN A 260 -18.20 -11.05 -11.42
N GLN A 261 -17.39 -10.83 -12.46
CA GLN A 261 -15.94 -10.64 -12.34
C GLN A 261 -15.52 -9.22 -12.01
N THR A 262 -16.42 -8.26 -12.09
CA THR A 262 -16.12 -6.86 -11.88
C THR A 262 -17.04 -6.25 -10.83
N PRO A 263 -17.01 -6.78 -9.58
CA PRO A 263 -17.75 -6.16 -8.48
C PRO A 263 -17.20 -4.76 -8.22
N SER A 264 -17.86 -4.00 -7.37
CA SER A 264 -17.42 -2.66 -7.00
C SER A 264 -17.16 -2.55 -5.51
N ASN A 265 -15.99 -2.00 -5.14
CA ASN A 265 -15.65 -1.64 -3.76
C ASN A 265 -15.81 -2.79 -2.76
N VAL A 266 -15.22 -3.94 -3.04
CA VAL A 266 -15.12 -5.04 -2.10
C VAL A 266 -14.04 -4.71 -1.06
N LEU A 267 -14.43 -4.53 0.19
CA LEU A 267 -13.51 -4.19 1.27
C LEU A 267 -12.92 -5.47 1.86
N VAL A 268 -11.62 -5.65 1.75
CA VAL A 268 -10.92 -6.88 2.11
C VAL A 268 -10.02 -6.65 3.32
N LYS A 269 -10.14 -7.55 4.31
CA LYS A 269 -9.36 -7.53 5.54
C LYS A 269 -8.80 -8.91 5.85
N ALA A 270 -7.54 -8.95 6.29
CA ALA A 270 -6.95 -10.19 6.78
C ALA A 270 -7.71 -10.74 8.00
N LEU A 271 -7.77 -12.06 8.13
CA LEU A 271 -8.21 -12.70 9.36
C LEU A 271 -7.24 -12.39 10.51
N PRO A 272 -7.69 -12.37 11.78
CA PRO A 272 -6.81 -12.26 12.93
C PRO A 272 -5.66 -13.27 12.87
N GLU A 273 -4.48 -12.85 13.29
CA GLU A 273 -3.31 -13.73 13.32
C GLU A 273 -3.56 -15.02 14.13
N GLY A 274 -3.10 -16.14 13.59
CA GLY A 274 -3.28 -17.45 14.20
C GLY A 274 -4.71 -18.00 14.08
N THR A 275 -5.56 -17.44 13.20
CA THR A 275 -6.88 -18.03 12.93
C THR A 275 -6.72 -19.37 12.22
N ASP A 276 -7.31 -20.42 12.82
CA ASP A 276 -7.47 -21.70 12.15
C ASP A 276 -8.55 -21.57 11.05
N ARG A 277 -8.15 -21.71 9.80
CA ARG A 277 -9.06 -21.60 8.66
C ARG A 277 -9.85 -22.88 8.38
N THR A 278 -9.49 -23.97 9.03
CA THR A 278 -10.27 -25.21 8.96
C THR A 278 -11.42 -25.21 9.94
N SER A 279 -11.27 -24.47 11.06
CA SER A 279 -12.31 -24.36 12.09
C SER A 279 -12.43 -22.91 12.57
N LEU A 280 -13.45 -22.20 12.09
CA LEU A 280 -13.70 -20.82 12.51
C LEU A 280 -15.18 -20.50 12.69
N THR A 281 -15.43 -19.59 13.62
CA THR A 281 -16.74 -18.96 13.84
C THR A 281 -16.61 -17.48 13.56
N LEU A 282 -17.33 -16.99 12.54
CA LEU A 282 -17.47 -15.59 12.20
C LEU A 282 -18.82 -15.08 12.68
N ILE A 283 -18.84 -14.01 13.47
CA ILE A 283 -20.08 -13.34 13.90
C ILE A 283 -19.97 -11.87 13.52
N PHE A 284 -21.07 -11.29 13.02
CA PHE A 284 -21.16 -9.89 12.71
C PHE A 284 -22.60 -9.38 12.81
N LYS A 285 -22.75 -8.08 12.91
CA LYS A 285 -24.02 -7.39 12.99
C LYS A 285 -24.23 -6.49 11.80
N LEU A 286 -25.40 -6.55 11.21
CA LEU A 286 -25.85 -5.62 10.18
C LEU A 286 -26.91 -4.70 10.74
N THR A 287 -26.72 -3.39 10.53
CA THR A 287 -27.68 -2.36 10.90
C THR A 287 -28.07 -1.57 9.64
N GLY A 288 -29.34 -1.47 9.37
CA GLY A 288 -29.91 -0.89 8.15
C GLY A 288 -30.74 -1.89 7.37
N ALA A 289 -31.56 -1.36 6.47
CA ALA A 289 -32.40 -2.16 5.59
C ALA A 289 -31.70 -2.37 4.24
N THR A 290 -31.79 -3.56 3.69
CA THR A 290 -31.54 -3.74 2.25
C THR A 290 -32.62 -3.00 1.48
N PRO A 291 -32.27 -2.19 0.48
CA PRO A 291 -33.24 -1.46 -0.32
C PRO A 291 -34.30 -2.38 -0.93
N ALA A 292 -35.51 -1.91 -1.04
CA ALA A 292 -36.62 -2.60 -1.69
C ALA A 292 -36.38 -2.68 -3.20
N ASN A 293 -35.38 -3.42 -3.58
CA ASN A 293 -34.97 -3.65 -4.96
C ASN A 293 -34.64 -5.14 -5.09
N THR A 294 -35.04 -5.75 -6.16
CA THR A 294 -34.62 -7.10 -6.52
C THR A 294 -33.11 -7.13 -6.64
N TRP A 295 -32.46 -8.04 -5.92
CA TRP A 295 -31.02 -8.32 -5.99
C TRP A 295 -30.09 -7.45 -5.11
N ALA A 296 -30.63 -6.59 -4.24
CA ALA A 296 -29.80 -5.92 -3.24
C ALA A 296 -29.34 -6.92 -2.18
N ASP A 297 -28.05 -7.02 -1.94
CA ASP A 297 -27.46 -7.85 -0.90
C ASP A 297 -26.34 -7.12 -0.15
N ALA A 298 -26.10 -7.52 1.09
CA ALA A 298 -25.04 -7.03 1.94
C ALA A 298 -24.57 -8.11 2.89
N GLY A 299 -23.27 -8.35 2.94
CA GLY A 299 -22.75 -9.45 3.74
C GLY A 299 -21.26 -9.40 4.00
N ILE A 300 -20.81 -10.42 4.72
CA ILE A 300 -19.40 -10.72 4.93
C ILE A 300 -19.06 -12.05 4.27
N TYR A 301 -17.90 -12.10 3.69
CA TYR A 301 -17.42 -13.16 2.81
C TYR A 301 -16.15 -13.78 3.38
N LEU A 302 -16.06 -15.10 3.36
CA LEU A 302 -14.79 -15.83 3.35
C LEU A 302 -14.31 -15.81 1.90
N TYR A 303 -13.30 -15.03 1.60
CA TYR A 303 -13.01 -14.50 0.27
C TYR A 303 -11.59 -14.82 -0.19
N ASP A 304 -11.49 -15.56 -1.27
CA ASP A 304 -10.24 -15.71 -2.02
C ASP A 304 -10.15 -14.63 -3.11
N ASP A 305 -11.16 -14.56 -3.95
CA ASP A 305 -11.32 -13.59 -5.04
C ASP A 305 -12.81 -13.46 -5.44
N ALA A 306 -13.11 -12.68 -6.47
CA ALA A 306 -14.46 -12.41 -6.93
C ALA A 306 -15.21 -13.64 -7.49
N ASP A 307 -14.49 -14.69 -7.85
CA ASP A 307 -15.03 -15.93 -8.42
C ASP A 307 -15.06 -17.09 -7.39
N ASN A 308 -14.45 -16.89 -6.20
CA ASN A 308 -14.26 -17.93 -5.20
C ASN A 308 -14.48 -17.39 -3.78
N TYR A 309 -15.67 -17.59 -3.24
CA TYR A 309 -16.04 -17.15 -1.89
C TYR A 309 -17.18 -17.95 -1.27
N VAL A 310 -17.33 -17.82 0.04
CA VAL A 310 -18.52 -18.24 0.79
C VAL A 310 -19.01 -17.05 1.60
N ALA A 311 -20.25 -16.64 1.38
CA ALA A 311 -20.84 -15.45 1.97
C ALA A 311 -22.06 -15.75 2.83
N LEU A 312 -22.24 -14.92 3.84
CA LEU A 312 -23.48 -14.83 4.59
C LEU A 312 -24.07 -13.42 4.40
N GLU A 313 -25.21 -13.35 3.73
CA GLU A 313 -25.78 -12.14 3.22
C GLU A 313 -27.20 -11.88 3.72
N LYS A 314 -27.49 -10.60 4.01
CA LYS A 314 -28.85 -10.07 4.07
C LYS A 314 -29.23 -9.61 2.68
N LYS A 315 -30.34 -10.09 2.15
CA LYS A 315 -30.79 -9.87 0.78
C LYS A 315 -32.19 -9.27 0.71
N HIS A 316 -32.47 -8.56 -0.35
CA HIS A 316 -33.83 -8.21 -0.74
C HIS A 316 -34.19 -8.93 -2.04
N ARG A 317 -35.33 -9.60 -2.04
CA ARG A 317 -35.79 -10.38 -3.19
C ARG A 317 -37.22 -10.07 -3.56
N ASP A 318 -37.49 -9.99 -4.86
CA ASP A 318 -38.83 -9.90 -5.46
C ASP A 318 -39.81 -8.93 -4.80
N GLY A 319 -39.30 -7.73 -4.50
CA GLY A 319 -40.14 -6.59 -4.16
C GLY A 319 -40.66 -6.53 -2.72
N SER A 320 -40.55 -7.55 -1.89
CA SER A 320 -41.21 -7.51 -0.57
C SER A 320 -40.49 -8.20 0.59
N THR A 321 -39.47 -8.99 0.34
CA THR A 321 -38.94 -9.89 1.39
C THR A 321 -37.48 -9.63 1.71
N SER A 322 -37.23 -9.12 2.93
CA SER A 322 -35.91 -9.15 3.52
C SER A 322 -35.58 -10.60 3.91
N ALA A 323 -34.48 -11.14 3.41
CA ALA A 323 -34.07 -12.50 3.61
C ALA A 323 -32.60 -12.60 4.03
N VAL A 324 -32.18 -13.74 4.54
CA VAL A 324 -30.77 -14.09 4.75
C VAL A 324 -30.43 -15.36 3.98
N ALA A 325 -29.24 -15.40 3.42
CA ALA A 325 -28.78 -16.54 2.63
C ALA A 325 -27.29 -16.85 2.88
N LEU A 326 -26.98 -18.14 2.86
CA LEU A 326 -25.62 -18.63 2.71
C LEU A 326 -25.36 -18.82 1.20
N VAL A 327 -24.40 -18.10 0.67
CA VAL A 327 -24.00 -18.16 -0.74
C VAL A 327 -22.63 -18.82 -0.84
N LYS A 328 -22.49 -19.74 -1.77
CA LYS A 328 -21.19 -20.28 -2.19
C LYS A 328 -21.01 -19.95 -3.65
N GLU A 329 -19.88 -19.36 -3.99
CA GLU A 329 -19.43 -19.23 -5.37
C GLU A 329 -18.07 -19.89 -5.55
N GLN A 330 -17.94 -20.68 -6.60
CA GLN A 330 -16.72 -21.33 -7.01
C GLN A 330 -16.61 -21.31 -8.52
N ASN A 331 -15.54 -20.70 -9.06
CA ASN A 331 -15.32 -20.54 -10.48
C ASN A 331 -16.55 -19.96 -11.21
N ARG A 332 -17.17 -18.92 -10.65
CA ARG A 332 -18.40 -18.25 -11.13
C ARG A 332 -19.67 -19.13 -11.11
N SER A 333 -19.67 -20.21 -10.38
CA SER A 333 -20.86 -21.01 -10.19
C SER A 333 -21.38 -20.78 -8.79
N ALA A 334 -22.43 -19.97 -8.67
CA ALA A 334 -23.02 -19.61 -7.40
C ALA A 334 -24.20 -20.53 -7.04
N VAL A 335 -24.27 -20.87 -5.75
CA VAL A 335 -25.38 -21.63 -5.16
C VAL A 335 -25.76 -20.99 -3.83
N GLU A 336 -27.05 -20.79 -3.64
CA GLU A 336 -27.61 -20.23 -2.40
C GLU A 336 -28.34 -21.27 -1.56
N VAL A 337 -28.31 -21.08 -0.25
CA VAL A 337 -29.02 -21.91 0.72
C VAL A 337 -29.75 -21.01 1.72
N PRO A 338 -31.02 -21.19 1.99
CA PRO A 338 -31.94 -22.11 1.32
C PRO A 338 -32.37 -21.59 -0.05
N TYR A 339 -32.41 -22.44 -1.04
CA TYR A 339 -32.94 -22.08 -2.36
C TYR A 339 -34.48 -22.12 -2.35
N ASN A 340 -35.11 -21.01 -2.77
CA ASN A 340 -36.56 -20.83 -2.79
C ASN A 340 -37.33 -20.93 -1.45
N ASN A 341 -36.66 -21.09 -0.32
CA ASN A 341 -37.26 -21.13 0.99
C ASN A 341 -36.55 -20.16 1.95
N TRP A 342 -36.48 -18.91 1.54
CA TRP A 342 -35.78 -17.84 2.24
C TRP A 342 -36.39 -17.58 3.58
N ALA A 343 -35.58 -17.58 4.64
CA ALA A 343 -36.05 -17.11 5.94
C ALA A 343 -36.40 -15.61 5.79
N ASN A 344 -37.66 -15.30 5.93
CA ASN A 344 -38.13 -13.92 5.96
C ASN A 344 -37.67 -13.29 7.27
N VAL A 345 -36.66 -12.42 7.19
CA VAL A 345 -36.05 -11.79 8.35
C VAL A 345 -36.23 -10.29 8.28
N SER A 346 -37.28 -9.79 8.88
CA SER A 346 -37.54 -8.34 9.00
C SER A 346 -36.74 -7.66 10.13
N THR A 347 -36.00 -8.44 10.93
CA THR A 347 -35.24 -7.94 12.08
C THR A 347 -34.15 -6.96 11.65
N ASN A 348 -34.10 -5.81 12.32
CA ASN A 348 -33.09 -4.79 12.15
C ASN A 348 -32.81 -4.10 13.49
N PRO A 349 -31.56 -4.12 14.02
CA PRO A 349 -30.40 -4.81 13.47
C PRO A 349 -30.50 -6.34 13.50
N ILE A 350 -29.68 -7.01 12.73
CA ILE A 350 -29.60 -8.48 12.69
C ILE A 350 -28.18 -8.94 12.94
N TRP A 351 -28.05 -10.02 13.74
CA TRP A 351 -26.81 -10.74 13.93
C TRP A 351 -26.74 -11.93 12.99
N LEU A 352 -25.60 -12.11 12.37
CA LEU A 352 -25.32 -13.20 11.44
C LEU A 352 -24.11 -13.97 11.95
N LYS A 353 -24.17 -15.31 11.86
CA LYS A 353 -23.09 -16.20 12.28
C LYS A 353 -22.83 -17.25 11.23
N LEU A 354 -21.56 -17.41 10.87
CA LEU A 354 -21.05 -18.43 9.96
C LEU A 354 -20.06 -19.30 10.74
N VAL A 355 -20.28 -20.61 10.71
CA VAL A 355 -19.38 -21.61 11.31
C VAL A 355 -18.82 -22.46 10.18
N LYS A 356 -17.50 -22.47 10.07
CA LYS A 356 -16.76 -23.31 9.12
C LYS A 356 -16.07 -24.43 9.90
N GLU A 357 -16.27 -25.64 9.47
CA GLU A 357 -15.60 -26.84 9.96
C GLU A 357 -15.16 -27.65 8.74
N ASP A 358 -13.88 -27.72 8.49
CA ASP A 358 -13.27 -28.29 7.29
C ASP A 358 -13.91 -27.77 6.00
N SER A 359 -14.58 -28.62 5.23
CA SER A 359 -15.30 -28.28 4.02
C SER A 359 -16.74 -27.85 4.25
N THR A 360 -17.22 -27.89 5.49
CA THR A 360 -18.61 -27.58 5.84
C THR A 360 -18.71 -26.15 6.36
N VAL A 361 -19.67 -25.39 5.83
CA VAL A 361 -20.05 -24.08 6.34
C VAL A 361 -21.51 -24.07 6.70
N THR A 362 -21.82 -23.67 7.94
CA THR A 362 -23.19 -23.55 8.45
C THR A 362 -23.48 -22.12 8.84
N ALA A 363 -24.64 -21.62 8.43
CA ALA A 363 -25.05 -20.24 8.63
C ALA A 363 -26.25 -20.13 9.57
N TYR A 364 -26.23 -19.05 10.37
CA TYR A 364 -27.27 -18.76 11.37
C TYR A 364 -27.57 -17.25 11.38
N PHE A 365 -28.77 -16.92 11.85
CA PHE A 365 -29.13 -15.56 12.20
C PHE A 365 -29.72 -15.45 13.61
N SER A 366 -29.69 -14.25 14.16
CA SER A 366 -30.25 -13.94 15.49
C SER A 366 -30.74 -12.52 15.58
N ALA A 367 -31.73 -12.23 16.37
CA ALA A 367 -32.18 -10.89 16.72
C ALA A 367 -31.42 -10.31 17.93
N ASP A 368 -30.85 -11.18 18.80
CA ASP A 368 -30.35 -10.83 20.13
C ASP A 368 -28.93 -11.31 20.43
N LYS A 369 -28.26 -11.94 19.44
CA LYS A 369 -26.94 -12.58 19.56
C LYS A 369 -26.92 -13.80 20.50
N SER A 370 -28.03 -14.17 21.12
CA SER A 370 -28.13 -15.28 22.08
C SER A 370 -28.88 -16.49 21.52
N THR A 371 -29.99 -16.23 20.83
CA THR A 371 -30.82 -17.28 20.22
C THR A 371 -30.56 -17.35 18.73
N TRP A 372 -30.02 -18.48 18.28
CA TRP A 372 -29.57 -18.63 16.89
C TRP A 372 -30.53 -19.56 16.11
N THR A 373 -30.99 -19.07 14.97
CA THR A 373 -31.80 -19.86 14.03
C THR A 373 -30.91 -20.26 12.84
N THR A 374 -30.90 -21.54 12.51
CA THR A 374 -30.13 -22.10 11.40
C THR A 374 -30.75 -21.66 10.08
N ILE A 375 -29.91 -21.12 9.15
CA ILE A 375 -30.27 -20.80 7.77
C ILE A 375 -30.11 -22.05 6.90
N GLY A 376 -28.97 -22.72 7.04
CA GLY A 376 -28.60 -23.90 6.27
C GLY A 376 -27.12 -24.19 6.31
N SER A 377 -26.72 -25.26 5.62
CA SER A 377 -25.30 -25.68 5.55
C SER A 377 -24.89 -26.06 4.13
N ARG A 378 -23.60 -25.93 3.86
CA ARG A 378 -22.93 -26.43 2.65
C ARG A 378 -21.71 -27.26 3.05
N THR A 379 -21.56 -28.43 2.44
CA THR A 379 -20.46 -29.37 2.74
C THR A 379 -19.35 -29.32 1.67
N ASP A 380 -19.50 -28.51 0.65
CA ASP A 380 -18.62 -28.40 -0.51
C ASP A 380 -17.83 -27.07 -0.55
N CYS A 381 -17.46 -26.56 0.63
CA CYS A 381 -16.72 -25.31 0.79
C CYS A 381 -15.21 -25.51 1.03
N GLY A 382 -14.67 -26.70 0.75
CA GLY A 382 -13.26 -27.02 0.87
C GLY A 382 -12.37 -26.46 -0.27
N PHE A 383 -12.95 -25.69 -1.19
CA PHE A 383 -12.22 -25.04 -2.28
C PHE A 383 -11.51 -23.74 -1.87
N LEU A 384 -11.93 -23.13 -0.75
CA LEU A 384 -11.27 -21.94 -0.23
C LEU A 384 -9.81 -22.23 0.10
N SER A 385 -8.91 -21.35 -0.33
CA SER A 385 -7.47 -21.47 -0.10
C SER A 385 -7.12 -21.35 1.39
N ASP A 386 -5.92 -21.79 1.75
CA ASP A 386 -5.39 -21.60 3.12
C ASP A 386 -5.11 -20.10 3.44
N ASN A 387 -5.34 -19.20 2.48
CA ASN A 387 -5.08 -17.77 2.61
C ASN A 387 -6.32 -16.89 2.44
N PHE A 388 -7.52 -17.46 2.42
CA PHE A 388 -8.73 -16.66 2.29
C PHE A 388 -8.82 -15.59 3.40
N LYS A 389 -9.47 -14.49 3.06
CA LYS A 389 -9.61 -13.29 3.90
C LYS A 389 -11.08 -13.05 4.23
N LEU A 390 -11.35 -12.05 5.04
CA LEU A 390 -12.70 -11.48 5.13
C LEU A 390 -12.88 -10.44 4.03
N ALA A 391 -14.06 -10.42 3.41
CA ALA A 391 -14.46 -9.30 2.58
C ALA A 391 -15.85 -8.81 2.99
N ILE A 392 -16.12 -7.54 2.71
CA ILE A 392 -17.39 -6.85 2.96
C ILE A 392 -17.86 -6.25 1.65
N ALA A 393 -19.10 -6.50 1.28
CA ALA A 393 -19.72 -5.91 0.10
C ALA A 393 -21.20 -5.61 0.32
N SER A 394 -21.66 -4.48 -0.25
CA SER A 394 -23.05 -4.05 -0.32
C SER A 394 -23.36 -3.69 -1.76
N GLN A 395 -24.29 -4.41 -2.40
CA GLN A 395 -24.37 -4.44 -3.84
C GLN A 395 -25.80 -4.66 -4.36
N GLY A 396 -25.97 -4.62 -5.69
CA GLY A 396 -27.23 -4.89 -6.37
C GLY A 396 -28.15 -3.67 -6.54
N THR A 397 -27.75 -2.50 -6.06
CA THR A 397 -28.48 -1.23 -6.21
C THR A 397 -27.52 -0.05 -6.04
N THR A 398 -27.96 1.16 -6.39
CA THR A 398 -27.19 2.39 -6.19
C THR A 398 -27.74 3.28 -5.08
N SER A 399 -28.75 2.82 -4.33
CA SER A 399 -29.40 3.58 -3.28
C SER A 399 -29.30 2.93 -1.92
N GLY A 400 -29.11 3.74 -0.87
CA GLY A 400 -29.03 3.31 0.51
C GLY A 400 -27.65 2.86 0.94
N SER A 401 -27.52 2.60 2.24
CA SER A 401 -26.32 2.12 2.89
C SER A 401 -26.67 1.09 3.97
N ILE A 402 -25.69 0.33 4.38
CA ILE A 402 -25.78 -0.61 5.50
C ILE A 402 -24.53 -0.50 6.37
N THR A 403 -24.66 -0.72 7.67
CA THR A 403 -23.54 -0.66 8.61
C THR A 403 -23.20 -2.05 9.12
N TYR A 404 -21.94 -2.40 9.03
CA TYR A 404 -21.30 -3.59 9.57
C TYR A 404 -20.65 -3.27 10.91
N SER A 405 -20.91 -4.02 11.94
CA SER A 405 -20.31 -3.83 13.27
C SER A 405 -20.16 -5.14 14.03
N ASP A 406 -19.51 -5.08 15.19
CA ASP A 406 -19.36 -6.18 16.14
C ASP A 406 -18.83 -7.47 15.49
N VAL A 407 -17.87 -7.32 14.57
CA VAL A 407 -17.29 -8.45 13.83
C VAL A 407 -16.30 -9.18 14.72
N THR A 408 -16.50 -10.49 14.86
CA THR A 408 -15.56 -11.37 15.57
C THR A 408 -15.25 -12.62 14.77
N VAL A 409 -14.01 -13.10 14.88
CA VAL A 409 -13.57 -14.41 14.37
C VAL A 409 -12.98 -15.19 15.53
N ASN A 410 -13.60 -16.31 15.88
CA ASN A 410 -13.24 -17.12 17.07
C ASN A 410 -13.13 -16.24 18.32
N ASP A 411 -14.16 -15.42 18.58
CA ASP A 411 -14.27 -14.44 19.66
C ASP A 411 -13.22 -13.31 19.65
N LYS A 412 -12.28 -13.27 18.70
CA LYS A 412 -11.37 -12.16 18.52
C LYS A 412 -12.04 -11.05 17.70
N GLU A 413 -12.02 -9.83 18.23
CA GLU A 413 -12.55 -8.66 17.53
C GLU A 413 -11.82 -8.40 16.21
N VAL A 414 -12.58 -8.12 15.17
CA VAL A 414 -12.08 -7.61 13.88
C VAL A 414 -12.49 -6.15 13.74
N LYS A 415 -11.57 -5.25 13.98
CA LYS A 415 -11.84 -3.81 13.89
C LYS A 415 -12.01 -3.39 12.45
N LEU A 416 -13.17 -2.88 12.10
CA LEU A 416 -13.46 -2.30 10.78
C LEU A 416 -13.14 -0.81 10.71
N VAL A 417 -13.08 -0.15 11.85
CA VAL A 417 -12.74 1.27 11.99
C VAL A 417 -11.75 1.45 13.13
N GLU A 418 -10.99 2.53 13.05
CA GLU A 418 -10.00 2.92 14.06
C GLU A 418 -10.11 4.40 14.39
N ASP A 419 -9.44 4.86 15.44
CA ASP A 419 -9.36 6.28 15.73
C ASP A 419 -8.61 6.98 14.59
N ALA A 420 -9.15 8.11 14.15
CA ALA A 420 -8.48 8.95 13.17
C ALA A 420 -7.13 9.42 13.72
N VAL A 421 -6.14 9.56 12.85
CA VAL A 421 -4.85 10.14 13.20
C VAL A 421 -5.08 11.56 13.70
N LYS A 422 -4.65 11.84 14.93
CA LYS A 422 -4.68 13.18 15.51
C LYS A 422 -3.32 13.85 15.32
N ALA A 423 -3.33 15.14 15.00
CA ALA A 423 -2.10 15.92 15.04
C ALA A 423 -1.55 15.92 16.48
N THR A 424 -0.30 15.51 16.64
CA THR A 424 0.40 15.72 17.90
C THR A 424 0.69 17.21 18.00
N ALA A 425 0.21 17.84 19.07
CA ALA A 425 0.61 19.20 19.37
C ALA A 425 2.13 19.23 19.51
N SER A 426 2.80 19.96 18.62
CA SER A 426 4.24 20.23 18.66
C SER A 426 4.56 21.25 19.74
#